data_d13005a789d5451a19750e31ccfebbe5
#
_entry.id   d13005a789d5451a19750e31ccfebbe5
#
_cell.length_a   1.000
_cell.length_b   1.000
_cell.length_c   1.000
_cell.angle_alpha   90.00
_cell.angle_beta   90.00
_cell.angle_gamma   90.00
#
_symmetry.space_group_name_H-M   'P 1'
#
loop_
_entity.id
_entity.type
_entity.pdbx_description
1 polymer ?
#
loop_
_entity_poly.entity_id
_entity_poly.type
_entity_poly.pdbx_seq_one_letter_code
_entity_poly.pdbx_strand_id
1 'polypeptide(L)'
;MSTSTATIQDQIAALQNRIKELKVSKQDASKEVEEMKALKDQLKASQKDGGPSTSNLLSLKTPKGTLDHKPEAALLRKKIFSTLEGIFLKHDASTIDTPVFELKEILAGKYGEDSKLIYDLADQGGELCSLRYDLTVPFARYVAMNGISSIRRYHIGKVYRRDQPVMTKGRMREFYQCDFDIAGPCDPMVYDSEVLRVLCEALTSLDIGEYTVKINHRKILDGIFQLAGVPAEKTRPISSAVDKLDKLPWADVKKEMTVEKGLDEAVADKIGEYVGLKGPGPEVLQKLQSDEALMGIPLAKQGLADMEILFRYLKVYNVLDKMSFDMSLARGLDYYTGIIYEAIHESSAPPSLKTIPSVPAPSSINTDAPSSKPKSSKSAATTNEDGIDESTVGVGSIAAGGRYDNLVGMFAEATGRKAEQVPCVGVSVGVERVYSIMEMRRRKGEEKVRGKETEVFVLGLGGVELEKRMEFATMLWDAGIKTSFSPKVNPKAPAQWKQADDDAIPYVAILAPKELAAGTVRIKEQVGKDAAGDAKGEEVKIEEVVAYLKQKLGRA
;
A
#
# COMPACT_ATOMS: atom_id res chain seq x y z
N MET A 1 -44.67 35.43 12.49
CA MET A 1 -45.58 34.65 11.62
C MET A 1 -44.70 33.67 10.83
N SER A 2 -44.72 32.40 11.24
CA SER A 2 -43.91 31.39 10.56
C SER A 2 -44.60 30.98 9.26
N THR A 3 -44.03 31.36 8.14
CA THR A 3 -44.44 30.84 6.83
C THR A 3 -44.17 29.33 6.85
N SER A 4 -45.20 28.51 6.60
CA SER A 4 -45.06 27.05 6.70
C SER A 4 -44.04 26.55 5.67
N THR A 5 -43.27 25.56 6.02
CA THR A 5 -42.24 24.93 5.18
C THR A 5 -42.79 24.50 3.80
N ALA A 6 -44.07 24.08 3.76
CA ALA A 6 -44.79 23.77 2.51
C ALA A 6 -44.92 24.99 1.60
N THR A 7 -45.24 26.18 2.16
CA THR A 7 -45.37 27.42 1.38
C THR A 7 -44.03 27.85 0.73
N ILE A 8 -42.92 27.66 1.39
CA ILE A 8 -41.57 27.97 0.85
C ILE A 8 -41.18 26.98 -0.27
N GLN A 9 -41.54 25.72 -0.13
CA GLN A 9 -41.30 24.71 -1.17
C GLN A 9 -42.09 24.99 -2.45
N ASP A 10 -43.35 25.41 -2.32
CA ASP A 10 -44.20 25.79 -3.43
C ASP A 10 -43.67 27.03 -4.16
N GLN A 11 -43.16 28.01 -3.43
CA GLN A 11 -42.53 29.20 -3.99
C GLN A 11 -41.22 28.84 -4.77
N ILE A 12 -40.43 27.95 -4.23
CA ILE A 12 -39.23 27.46 -4.94
C ILE A 12 -39.62 26.75 -6.25
N ALA A 13 -40.67 25.92 -6.23
CA ALA A 13 -41.15 25.22 -7.44
C ALA A 13 -41.68 26.20 -8.50
N ALA A 14 -42.43 27.24 -8.08
CA ALA A 14 -42.91 28.29 -8.99
C ALA A 14 -41.77 29.07 -9.64
N LEU A 15 -40.76 29.46 -8.87
CA LEU A 15 -39.56 30.11 -9.38
C LEU A 15 -38.73 29.22 -10.33
N GLN A 16 -38.65 27.94 -10.06
CA GLN A 16 -37.99 27.00 -10.99
C GLN A 16 -38.66 26.94 -12.37
N ASN A 17 -40.00 26.92 -12.37
CA ASN A 17 -40.76 26.93 -13.63
C ASN A 17 -40.59 28.27 -14.36
N ARG A 18 -40.63 29.41 -13.64
CA ARG A 18 -40.42 30.74 -14.21
C ARG A 18 -39.03 30.90 -14.82
N ILE A 19 -37.98 30.41 -14.15
CA ILE A 19 -36.59 30.40 -14.66
C ILE A 19 -36.50 29.56 -15.94
N LYS A 20 -37.22 28.45 -16.06
CA LYS A 20 -37.25 27.64 -17.27
C LYS A 20 -37.90 28.40 -18.42
N GLU A 21 -39.02 29.07 -18.18
CA GLU A 21 -39.74 29.90 -19.20
C GLU A 21 -38.86 31.05 -19.69
N LEU A 22 -38.21 31.80 -18.78
CA LEU A 22 -37.32 32.91 -19.14
C LEU A 22 -36.09 32.42 -19.94
N LYS A 23 -35.53 31.28 -19.61
CA LYS A 23 -34.43 30.68 -20.39
C LYS A 23 -34.85 30.23 -21.76
N VAL A 24 -36.07 29.69 -21.93
CA VAL A 24 -36.62 29.29 -23.24
C VAL A 24 -36.83 30.53 -24.11
N SER A 25 -37.32 31.66 -23.53
CA SER A 25 -37.53 32.93 -24.20
C SER A 25 -36.27 33.80 -24.33
N LYS A 26 -35.10 33.28 -23.94
CA LYS A 26 -33.80 34.01 -23.97
C LYS A 26 -33.81 35.34 -23.20
N GLN A 27 -34.63 35.44 -22.16
CA GLN A 27 -34.69 36.61 -21.25
C GLN A 27 -33.79 36.40 -20.04
N ASP A 28 -33.35 37.49 -19.40
CA ASP A 28 -32.53 37.43 -18.18
C ASP A 28 -33.33 36.89 -17.00
N ALA A 29 -32.82 35.84 -16.37
CA ALA A 29 -33.42 35.17 -15.22
C ALA A 29 -32.62 35.37 -13.92
N SER A 30 -31.67 36.32 -13.91
CA SER A 30 -30.72 36.50 -12.78
C SER A 30 -31.43 36.81 -11.48
N LYS A 31 -32.50 37.60 -11.52
CA LYS A 31 -33.29 38.02 -10.37
C LYS A 31 -34.04 36.84 -9.73
N GLU A 32 -34.68 36.01 -10.54
CA GLU A 32 -35.41 34.83 -10.11
C GLU A 32 -34.46 33.73 -9.54
N VAL A 33 -33.24 33.64 -10.07
CA VAL A 33 -32.20 32.75 -9.56
C VAL A 33 -31.72 33.19 -8.17
N GLU A 34 -31.54 34.50 -7.97
CA GLU A 34 -31.13 35.05 -6.68
C GLU A 34 -32.22 34.85 -5.60
N GLU A 35 -33.49 35.11 -5.96
CA GLU A 35 -34.64 34.93 -5.11
C GLU A 35 -34.86 33.46 -4.73
N MET A 36 -34.69 32.55 -5.69
CA MET A 36 -34.73 31.11 -5.42
C MET A 36 -33.60 30.66 -4.48
N LYS A 37 -32.41 31.24 -4.58
CA LYS A 37 -31.29 30.95 -3.68
C LYS A 37 -31.61 31.42 -2.25
N ALA A 38 -32.13 32.62 -2.09
CA ALA A 38 -32.54 33.17 -0.79
C ALA A 38 -33.62 32.29 -0.11
N LEU A 39 -34.64 31.85 -0.86
CA LEU A 39 -35.67 30.94 -0.34
C LEU A 39 -35.12 29.55 0.03
N LYS A 40 -34.15 29.01 -0.71
CA LYS A 40 -33.48 27.76 -0.33
C LYS A 40 -32.66 27.90 0.94
N ASP A 41 -32.02 29.03 1.16
CA ASP A 41 -31.27 29.30 2.39
C ASP A 41 -32.22 29.51 3.59
N GLN A 42 -33.40 30.16 3.40
CA GLN A 42 -34.46 30.25 4.39
C GLN A 42 -35.07 28.87 4.73
N LEU A 43 -35.27 28.00 3.73
CA LEU A 43 -35.73 26.61 3.93
C LEU A 43 -34.73 25.81 4.74
N LYS A 44 -33.43 25.96 4.48
CA LYS A 44 -32.38 25.33 5.28
C LYS A 44 -32.32 25.86 6.71
N ALA A 45 -32.54 27.15 6.90
CA ALA A 45 -32.60 27.76 8.24
C ALA A 45 -33.82 27.29 9.03
N SER A 46 -35.02 27.25 8.41
CA SER A 46 -36.25 26.79 9.05
C SER A 46 -36.26 25.28 9.36
N GLN A 47 -35.52 24.48 8.59
CA GLN A 47 -35.31 23.06 8.88
C GLN A 47 -34.33 22.84 10.05
N LYS A 48 -33.54 23.84 10.44
CA LYS A 48 -32.69 23.79 11.63
C LYS A 48 -33.42 24.08 12.93
N ASP A 49 -34.56 24.77 12.88
CA ASP A 49 -35.28 25.25 14.07
C ASP A 49 -36.58 24.51 14.43
N GLY A 50 -37.00 23.49 13.67
CA GLY A 50 -38.37 22.94 13.84
C GLY A 50 -38.51 21.42 13.78
N GLY A 51 -38.04 20.71 14.78
CA GLY A 51 -38.39 19.31 15.06
C GLY A 51 -37.49 18.71 16.13
N PRO A 52 -37.86 17.64 16.83
CA PRO A 52 -36.90 16.92 17.64
C PRO A 52 -35.83 16.41 16.70
N SER A 53 -34.66 17.01 16.86
CA SER A 53 -33.45 16.77 16.04
C SER A 53 -33.21 15.28 15.91
N THR A 54 -33.47 14.69 14.74
CA THR A 54 -32.87 13.40 14.32
C THR A 54 -31.35 13.51 14.13
N SER A 55 -30.76 14.68 14.44
CA SER A 55 -29.34 14.99 14.36
C SER A 55 -28.49 14.40 15.50
N ASN A 56 -29.09 13.68 16.45
CA ASN A 56 -28.38 12.93 17.49
C ASN A 56 -28.20 11.45 17.15
N LEU A 57 -28.56 11.01 15.94
CA LEU A 57 -28.17 9.67 15.47
C LEU A 57 -26.70 9.69 15.15
N LEU A 58 -25.91 8.94 15.94
CA LEU A 58 -24.50 8.73 15.70
C LEU A 58 -24.31 8.12 14.30
N SER A 59 -23.62 8.84 13.42
CA SER A 59 -23.25 8.30 12.12
C SER A 59 -22.18 7.23 12.33
N LEU A 60 -22.55 5.96 12.19
CA LEU A 60 -21.61 4.83 12.28
C LEU A 60 -20.75 4.79 11.01
N LYS A 61 -19.56 5.37 11.09
CA LYS A 61 -18.55 5.35 10.03
C LYS A 61 -17.15 5.27 10.62
N THR A 62 -16.22 4.70 9.86
CA THR A 62 -14.79 4.75 10.19
C THR A 62 -14.23 6.16 9.97
N PRO A 63 -13.16 6.54 10.68
CA PRO A 63 -12.44 7.79 10.39
C PRO A 63 -11.98 7.84 8.93
N LYS A 64 -11.92 9.05 8.36
CA LYS A 64 -11.49 9.25 6.99
C LYS A 64 -10.09 8.66 6.74
N GLY A 65 -9.95 7.86 5.69
CA GLY A 65 -8.68 7.20 5.35
C GLY A 65 -8.37 5.95 6.18
N THR A 66 -9.37 5.41 6.90
CA THR A 66 -9.30 4.11 7.59
C THR A 66 -10.39 3.19 7.07
N LEU A 67 -10.25 1.89 7.28
CA LEU A 67 -11.16 0.88 6.74
C LEU A 67 -11.31 -0.32 7.67
N ASP A 68 -12.56 -0.79 7.83
CA ASP A 68 -12.84 -2.12 8.36
C ASP A 68 -12.59 -3.17 7.29
N HIS A 69 -11.79 -4.18 7.61
CA HIS A 69 -11.52 -5.28 6.68
C HIS A 69 -12.52 -6.42 6.91
N LYS A 70 -13.28 -6.76 5.87
CA LYS A 70 -14.14 -7.96 5.86
C LYS A 70 -13.31 -9.24 5.96
N PRO A 71 -13.90 -10.38 6.37
CA PRO A 71 -13.17 -11.64 6.56
C PRO A 71 -12.29 -12.04 5.38
N GLU A 72 -12.78 -11.89 4.14
CA GLU A 72 -12.04 -12.24 2.93
C GLU A 72 -10.78 -11.38 2.76
N ALA A 73 -10.93 -10.06 2.97
CA ALA A 73 -9.83 -9.12 2.94
C ALA A 73 -8.82 -9.37 4.06
N ALA A 74 -9.31 -9.66 5.27
CA ALA A 74 -8.46 -9.99 6.41
C ALA A 74 -7.64 -11.26 6.18
N LEU A 75 -8.23 -12.27 5.53
CA LEU A 75 -7.54 -13.52 5.19
C LEU A 75 -6.42 -13.30 4.16
N LEU A 76 -6.68 -12.52 3.11
CA LEU A 76 -5.66 -12.17 2.13
C LEU A 76 -4.51 -11.37 2.77
N ARG A 77 -4.82 -10.44 3.67
CA ARG A 77 -3.82 -9.68 4.44
C ARG A 77 -2.98 -10.60 5.34
N LYS A 78 -3.61 -11.56 6.03
CA LYS A 78 -2.91 -12.57 6.84
C LYS A 78 -1.93 -13.38 5.97
N LYS A 79 -2.31 -13.74 4.74
CA LYS A 79 -1.41 -14.40 3.79
C LYS A 79 -0.21 -13.51 3.44
N ILE A 80 -0.43 -12.21 3.19
CA ILE A 80 0.67 -11.26 2.94
C ILE A 80 1.62 -11.23 4.13
N PHE A 81 1.11 -11.05 5.35
CA PHE A 81 1.94 -11.00 6.57
C PHE A 81 2.75 -12.28 6.75
N SER A 82 2.11 -13.45 6.68
CA SER A 82 2.80 -14.72 6.89
C SER A 82 3.85 -15.01 5.82
N THR A 83 3.62 -14.60 4.57
CA THR A 83 4.60 -14.74 3.49
C THR A 83 5.83 -13.87 3.75
N LEU A 84 5.63 -12.59 4.09
CA LEU A 84 6.71 -11.65 4.39
C LEU A 84 7.49 -12.08 5.64
N GLU A 85 6.80 -12.45 6.71
CA GLU A 85 7.40 -12.95 7.95
C GLU A 85 8.28 -14.18 7.71
N GLY A 86 7.77 -15.17 6.96
CA GLY A 86 8.54 -16.36 6.61
C GLY A 86 9.83 -16.06 5.84
N ILE A 87 9.81 -15.05 4.96
CA ILE A 87 11.00 -14.60 4.24
C ILE A 87 11.97 -13.88 5.17
N PHE A 88 11.48 -12.98 6.02
CA PHE A 88 12.32 -12.22 6.95
C PHE A 88 13.03 -13.17 7.95
N LEU A 89 12.32 -14.16 8.47
CA LEU A 89 12.89 -15.21 9.33
C LEU A 89 13.95 -16.04 8.60
N LYS A 90 13.74 -16.36 7.31
CA LYS A 90 14.72 -17.06 6.47
C LYS A 90 16.02 -16.26 6.31
N HIS A 91 15.95 -14.93 6.37
CA HIS A 91 17.09 -14.02 6.32
C HIS A 91 17.59 -13.60 7.71
N ASP A 92 17.43 -14.45 8.72
CA ASP A 92 17.99 -14.31 10.07
C ASP A 92 17.48 -13.08 10.82
N ALA A 93 16.25 -12.60 10.56
CA ALA A 93 15.69 -11.47 11.26
C ALA A 93 14.91 -11.87 12.51
N SER A 94 15.06 -11.10 13.57
CA SER A 94 14.25 -11.18 14.77
C SER A 94 13.12 -10.16 14.74
N THR A 95 11.96 -10.52 15.28
CA THR A 95 10.87 -9.56 15.42
C THR A 95 11.11 -8.59 16.56
N ILE A 96 10.74 -7.32 16.34
CA ILE A 96 10.64 -6.33 17.42
C ILE A 96 9.27 -5.66 17.33
N ASP A 97 8.86 -5.01 18.41
CA ASP A 97 7.71 -4.12 18.43
C ASP A 97 8.06 -2.83 19.15
N THR A 98 7.56 -1.70 18.66
CA THR A 98 7.72 -0.38 19.24
C THR A 98 6.35 0.25 19.46
N PRO A 99 6.21 1.21 20.40
CA PRO A 99 4.92 1.85 20.66
C PRO A 99 4.31 2.47 19.40
N VAL A 100 2.98 2.47 19.31
CA VAL A 100 2.24 3.11 18.21
C VAL A 100 2.40 4.63 18.25
N PHE A 101 2.54 5.21 19.43
CA PHE A 101 2.85 6.61 19.62
C PHE A 101 4.26 6.78 20.17
N GLU A 102 4.90 7.84 19.73
CA GLU A 102 6.26 8.24 20.12
C GLU A 102 6.20 9.62 20.73
N LEU A 103 7.22 9.99 21.51
CA LEU A 103 7.39 11.36 21.93
C LEU A 103 7.48 12.27 20.70
N LYS A 104 6.77 13.39 20.71
CA LYS A 104 6.73 14.33 19.58
C LYS A 104 8.13 14.80 19.18
N GLU A 105 9.02 15.04 20.14
CA GLU A 105 10.41 15.43 19.90
C GLU A 105 11.25 14.37 19.17
N ILE A 106 10.94 13.07 19.35
CA ILE A 106 11.61 11.96 18.64
C ILE A 106 11.34 12.04 17.15
N LEU A 107 10.09 12.37 16.76
CA LEU A 107 9.68 12.48 15.37
C LEU A 107 10.02 13.84 14.75
N ALA A 108 10.19 14.88 15.57
CA ALA A 108 10.43 16.23 15.10
C ALA A 108 11.74 16.33 14.28
N GLY A 109 11.67 17.02 13.13
CA GLY A 109 12.83 17.28 12.28
C GLY A 109 13.42 16.08 11.53
N LYS A 110 12.81 14.89 11.63
CA LYS A 110 13.30 13.67 10.94
C LYS A 110 12.69 13.49 9.53
N TYR A 111 11.57 14.12 9.23
CA TYR A 111 10.80 13.90 8.00
C TYR A 111 10.73 15.12 7.06
N GLY A 112 11.45 16.18 7.35
CA GLY A 112 11.47 17.37 6.52
C GLY A 112 10.09 17.96 6.28
N GLU A 113 9.71 18.15 5.03
CA GLU A 113 8.38 18.68 4.66
C GLU A 113 7.24 17.75 5.06
N ASP A 114 7.47 16.44 5.15
CA ASP A 114 6.48 15.45 5.57
C ASP A 114 6.11 15.55 7.06
N SER A 115 6.87 16.31 7.86
CA SER A 115 6.56 16.55 9.28
C SER A 115 5.14 17.09 9.50
N LYS A 116 4.60 17.84 8.55
CA LYS A 116 3.21 18.33 8.55
C LYS A 116 2.15 17.23 8.44
N LEU A 117 2.55 16.02 8.02
CA LEU A 117 1.68 14.86 7.86
C LEU A 117 1.62 13.97 9.10
N ILE A 118 2.34 14.31 10.18
CA ILE A 118 2.30 13.59 11.44
C ILE A 118 0.99 13.90 12.19
N TYR A 119 0.40 12.89 12.81
CA TYR A 119 -0.72 13.05 13.72
C TYR A 119 -0.20 13.34 15.14
N ASP A 120 -0.34 14.56 15.58
CA ASP A 120 -0.12 14.91 17.00
C ASP A 120 -1.33 14.46 17.83
N LEU A 121 -1.07 13.92 19.02
CA LEU A 121 -2.12 13.61 19.99
C LEU A 121 -2.44 14.86 20.80
N ALA A 122 -3.72 14.97 21.21
CA ALA A 122 -4.12 16.05 22.10
C ALA A 122 -3.40 15.90 23.46
N ASP A 123 -2.98 17.03 24.02
CA ASP A 123 -2.34 17.05 25.35
C ASP A 123 -3.34 16.52 26.41
N GLN A 124 -2.88 15.52 27.16
CA GLN A 124 -3.62 14.88 28.27
C GLN A 124 -2.98 15.19 29.63
N GLY A 125 -2.10 16.18 29.68
CA GLY A 125 -1.37 16.55 30.91
C GLY A 125 -0.18 15.65 31.18
N GLY A 126 0.75 15.57 30.23
CA GLY A 126 1.96 14.77 30.34
C GLY A 126 2.94 15.04 29.20
N GLU A 127 3.62 14.02 28.75
CA GLU A 127 4.51 14.11 27.61
C GLU A 127 3.74 14.29 26.30
N LEU A 128 4.17 15.22 25.45
CA LEU A 128 3.57 15.42 24.13
C LEU A 128 3.93 14.26 23.21
N CYS A 129 2.93 13.60 22.69
CA CYS A 129 3.07 12.42 21.84
C CYS A 129 2.47 12.65 20.44
N SER A 130 2.95 11.86 19.50
CA SER A 130 2.44 11.80 18.12
C SER A 130 2.35 10.35 17.66
N LEU A 131 1.46 10.05 16.73
CA LEU A 131 1.42 8.72 16.11
C LEU A 131 2.64 8.53 15.20
N ARG A 132 3.23 7.34 15.23
CA ARG A 132 4.39 7.01 14.38
C ARG A 132 4.05 7.14 12.90
N TYR A 133 4.91 7.84 12.17
CA TYR A 133 4.76 8.09 10.73
C TYR A 133 5.28 6.93 9.88
N ASP A 134 6.33 6.25 10.37
CA ASP A 134 6.96 5.04 9.83
C ASP A 134 7.43 4.12 10.96
N LEU A 135 8.11 3.03 10.61
CA LEU A 135 8.76 2.12 11.56
C LEU A 135 10.28 2.31 11.61
N THR A 136 10.86 3.17 10.77
CA THR A 136 12.31 3.40 10.66
C THR A 136 12.82 4.29 11.77
N VAL A 137 12.17 5.45 12.02
CA VAL A 137 12.57 6.37 13.10
C VAL A 137 12.42 5.74 14.48
N PRO A 138 11.28 5.05 14.81
CA PRO A 138 11.17 4.26 16.04
C PRO A 138 12.24 3.18 16.18
N PHE A 139 12.63 2.52 15.09
CA PHE A 139 13.71 1.52 15.12
C PHE A 139 15.07 2.17 15.47
N ALA A 140 15.43 3.27 14.82
CA ALA A 140 16.68 3.96 15.10
C ALA A 140 16.74 4.47 16.57
N ARG A 141 15.62 4.99 17.10
CA ARG A 141 15.49 5.32 18.53
C ARG A 141 15.68 4.08 19.41
N TYR A 142 15.07 2.94 19.04
CA TYR A 142 15.18 1.67 19.77
C TYR A 142 16.63 1.19 19.83
N VAL A 143 17.34 1.20 18.70
CA VAL A 143 18.77 0.81 18.60
C VAL A 143 19.63 1.72 19.49
N ALA A 144 19.46 3.04 19.40
CA ALA A 144 20.21 4.01 20.19
C ALA A 144 19.94 3.87 21.69
N MET A 145 18.66 3.73 22.08
CA MET A 145 18.24 3.64 23.47
C MET A 145 18.79 2.40 24.17
N ASN A 146 18.84 1.26 23.44
CA ASN A 146 19.28 -0.03 23.99
C ASN A 146 20.77 -0.31 23.75
N GLY A 147 21.53 0.60 23.13
CA GLY A 147 22.96 0.44 22.87
C GLY A 147 23.27 -0.77 21.96
N ILE A 148 22.41 -1.04 21.00
CA ILE A 148 22.54 -2.19 20.09
C ILE A 148 23.58 -1.85 19.01
N SER A 149 24.62 -2.66 18.89
CA SER A 149 25.67 -2.49 17.88
C SER A 149 25.37 -3.24 16.57
N SER A 150 24.57 -4.32 16.62
CA SER A 150 24.17 -5.08 15.43
C SER A 150 22.86 -5.81 15.68
N ILE A 151 21.94 -5.74 14.71
CA ILE A 151 20.68 -6.48 14.72
C ILE A 151 20.13 -6.59 13.30
N ARG A 152 19.53 -7.74 13.00
CA ARG A 152 18.63 -7.94 11.87
C ARG A 152 17.22 -7.98 12.43
N ARG A 153 16.38 -7.04 12.03
CA ARG A 153 15.00 -6.98 12.57
C ARG A 153 13.96 -7.03 11.47
N TYR A 154 12.79 -7.55 11.79
CA TYR A 154 11.58 -7.20 11.07
C TYR A 154 10.53 -6.65 12.04
N HIS A 155 9.66 -5.80 11.51
CA HIS A 155 8.52 -5.24 12.25
C HIS A 155 7.32 -5.11 11.31
N ILE A 156 6.20 -5.70 11.69
CA ILE A 156 4.92 -5.57 10.98
C ILE A 156 4.01 -4.74 11.87
N GLY A 157 3.76 -3.49 11.48
CA GLY A 157 3.02 -2.56 12.32
C GLY A 157 2.24 -1.51 11.55
N LYS A 158 1.21 -0.96 12.21
CA LYS A 158 0.44 0.16 11.68
C LYS A 158 1.22 1.45 11.80
N VAL A 159 1.12 2.29 10.77
CA VAL A 159 1.66 3.66 10.73
C VAL A 159 0.57 4.63 10.29
N TYR A 160 0.78 5.93 10.55
CA TYR A 160 -0.28 6.93 10.46
C TYR A 160 0.21 8.18 9.74
N ARG A 161 -0.47 8.55 8.65
CA ARG A 161 -0.12 9.73 7.84
C ARG A 161 -1.36 10.54 7.51
N ARG A 162 -1.30 11.86 7.70
CA ARG A 162 -2.41 12.79 7.37
C ARG A 162 -2.54 13.06 5.87
N ASP A 163 -2.07 12.13 5.06
CA ASP A 163 -2.12 12.19 3.62
C ASP A 163 -3.56 12.25 3.07
N GLN A 164 -3.69 12.75 1.83
CA GLN A 164 -4.93 12.65 1.09
C GLN A 164 -5.15 11.18 0.70
N PRO A 165 -6.22 10.53 1.20
CA PRO A 165 -6.43 9.10 0.95
C PRO A 165 -6.95 8.83 -0.46
N VAL A 166 -6.50 7.71 -1.05
CA VAL A 166 -7.01 7.12 -2.28
C VAL A 166 -7.23 5.63 -1.99
N MET A 167 -8.40 5.34 -1.41
CA MET A 167 -8.69 4.05 -0.76
C MET A 167 -8.58 2.86 -1.72
N THR A 168 -9.07 3.00 -2.96
CA THR A 168 -9.04 1.93 -3.97
C THR A 168 -7.63 1.59 -4.45
N LYS A 169 -6.65 2.46 -4.19
CA LYS A 169 -5.24 2.30 -4.56
C LYS A 169 -4.34 1.97 -3.36
N GLY A 170 -4.94 1.68 -2.21
CA GLY A 170 -4.21 1.35 -0.99
C GLY A 170 -3.46 2.53 -0.36
N ARG A 171 -3.82 3.79 -0.70
CA ARG A 171 -3.30 4.98 -0.02
C ARG A 171 -4.25 5.37 1.08
N MET A 172 -3.90 5.03 2.30
CA MET A 172 -4.71 5.22 3.51
C MET A 172 -4.01 6.13 4.51
N ARG A 173 -4.74 6.58 5.53
CA ARG A 173 -4.19 7.34 6.67
C ARG A 173 -3.70 6.43 7.79
N GLU A 174 -4.29 5.25 7.93
CA GLU A 174 -3.81 4.14 8.75
C GLU A 174 -3.52 2.97 7.81
N PHE A 175 -2.29 2.46 7.82
CA PHE A 175 -1.87 1.34 6.99
C PHE A 175 -0.72 0.56 7.63
N TYR A 176 -0.52 -0.68 7.18
CA TYR A 176 0.58 -1.50 7.66
C TYR A 176 1.83 -1.31 6.82
N GLN A 177 2.95 -1.19 7.50
CA GLN A 177 4.28 -1.41 6.94
C GLN A 177 4.83 -2.75 7.43
N CYS A 178 5.49 -3.48 6.53
CA CYS A 178 6.30 -4.63 6.85
C CYS A 178 7.75 -4.27 6.56
N ASP A 179 8.50 -3.97 7.60
CA ASP A 179 9.86 -3.49 7.51
C ASP A 179 10.85 -4.60 7.84
N PHE A 180 11.91 -4.68 7.04
CA PHE A 180 13.10 -5.48 7.29
C PHE A 180 14.31 -4.58 7.26
N ASP A 181 15.10 -4.56 8.33
CA ASP A 181 16.29 -3.72 8.45
C ASP A 181 17.46 -4.49 9.05
N ILE A 182 18.66 -4.13 8.59
CA ILE A 182 19.92 -4.62 9.13
C ILE A 182 20.68 -3.42 9.67
N ALA A 183 21.01 -3.43 10.96
CA ALA A 183 21.84 -2.46 11.64
C ALA A 183 23.16 -3.13 12.03
N GLY A 184 24.28 -2.42 11.89
CA GLY A 184 25.60 -2.86 12.27
C GLY A 184 26.65 -2.70 11.18
N PRO A 185 27.94 -2.81 11.52
CA PRO A 185 29.03 -2.69 10.57
C PRO A 185 29.07 -3.86 9.58
N CYS A 186 29.39 -3.57 8.31
CA CYS A 186 29.65 -4.56 7.28
C CYS A 186 30.59 -3.99 6.22
N ASP A 187 31.10 -4.87 5.36
CA ASP A 187 31.81 -4.43 4.15
C ASP A 187 30.86 -3.73 3.17
N PRO A 188 31.38 -2.85 2.30
CA PRO A 188 30.56 -2.05 1.40
C PRO A 188 29.56 -2.88 0.58
N MET A 189 28.32 -2.45 0.54
CA MET A 189 27.19 -2.99 -0.24
C MET A 189 26.75 -4.43 0.11
N VAL A 190 27.32 -5.08 1.13
CA VAL A 190 26.92 -6.45 1.51
C VAL A 190 25.48 -6.48 1.99
N TYR A 191 25.16 -5.70 3.01
CA TYR A 191 23.78 -5.64 3.55
C TYR A 191 22.81 -4.97 2.57
N ASP A 192 23.28 -3.98 1.80
CA ASP A 192 22.46 -3.32 0.77
C ASP A 192 21.98 -4.31 -0.30
N SER A 193 22.86 -5.15 -0.78
CA SER A 193 22.52 -6.18 -1.78
C SER A 193 21.61 -7.26 -1.19
N GLU A 194 21.79 -7.63 0.08
CA GLU A 194 20.95 -8.61 0.76
C GLU A 194 19.52 -8.07 0.96
N VAL A 195 19.35 -6.82 1.39
CA VAL A 195 18.01 -6.20 1.55
C VAL A 195 17.28 -6.13 0.21
N LEU A 196 17.98 -5.84 -0.90
CA LEU A 196 17.40 -5.89 -2.25
C LEU A 196 17.03 -7.32 -2.66
N ARG A 197 17.82 -8.32 -2.28
CA ARG A 197 17.47 -9.73 -2.48
C ARG A 197 16.21 -10.11 -1.71
N VAL A 198 16.11 -9.72 -0.42
CA VAL A 198 14.91 -9.92 0.41
C VAL A 198 13.69 -9.29 -0.22
N LEU A 199 13.80 -8.04 -0.70
CA LEU A 199 12.72 -7.33 -1.38
C LEU A 199 12.24 -8.10 -2.62
N CYS A 200 13.14 -8.54 -3.50
CA CYS A 200 12.78 -9.27 -4.71
C CYS A 200 12.13 -10.63 -4.38
N GLU A 201 12.65 -11.35 -3.39
CA GLU A 201 12.06 -12.61 -2.93
C GLU A 201 10.64 -12.39 -2.37
N ALA A 202 10.44 -11.33 -1.58
CA ALA A 202 9.15 -10.97 -1.02
C ALA A 202 8.11 -10.68 -2.12
N LEU A 203 8.44 -9.81 -3.06
CA LEU A 203 7.51 -9.43 -4.13
C LEU A 203 7.20 -10.59 -5.08
N THR A 204 8.19 -11.44 -5.37
CA THR A 204 7.99 -12.65 -6.19
C THR A 204 7.10 -13.67 -5.48
N SER A 205 7.34 -13.92 -4.19
CA SER A 205 6.55 -14.89 -3.39
C SER A 205 5.10 -14.44 -3.17
N LEU A 206 4.84 -13.13 -3.20
CA LEU A 206 3.49 -12.58 -3.12
C LEU A 206 2.72 -12.68 -4.44
N ASP A 207 3.36 -13.11 -5.52
CA ASP A 207 2.77 -13.27 -6.86
C ASP A 207 1.98 -12.03 -7.33
N ILE A 208 2.60 -10.87 -7.16
CA ILE A 208 1.97 -9.61 -7.55
C ILE A 208 2.02 -9.33 -9.07
N GLY A 209 2.77 -10.10 -9.84
CA GLY A 209 3.05 -9.90 -11.26
C GLY A 209 4.41 -9.24 -11.49
N GLU A 210 4.58 -8.60 -12.67
CA GLU A 210 5.84 -7.94 -13.02
C GLU A 210 6.05 -6.66 -12.23
N TYR A 211 7.26 -6.52 -11.73
CA TYR A 211 7.70 -5.34 -10.99
C TYR A 211 9.12 -4.96 -11.38
N THR A 212 9.46 -3.72 -11.13
CA THR A 212 10.82 -3.18 -11.29
C THR A 212 11.24 -2.49 -10.00
N VAL A 213 12.48 -2.69 -9.59
CA VAL A 213 13.09 -1.96 -8.48
C VAL A 213 13.97 -0.86 -9.07
N LYS A 214 13.51 0.39 -8.95
CA LYS A 214 14.34 1.56 -9.26
C LYS A 214 15.35 1.73 -8.14
N ILE A 215 16.59 1.99 -8.48
CA ILE A 215 17.68 2.22 -7.54
C ILE A 215 18.46 3.47 -7.92
N ASN A 216 18.97 4.17 -6.91
CA ASN A 216 19.86 5.30 -7.06
C ASN A 216 20.80 5.38 -5.84
N HIS A 217 21.70 6.35 -5.83
CA HIS A 217 22.63 6.55 -4.73
C HIS A 217 22.73 8.02 -4.34
N ARG A 218 22.59 8.31 -3.03
CA ARG A 218 22.59 9.67 -2.52
C ARG A 218 23.83 10.47 -2.90
N LYS A 219 25.02 9.87 -2.75
CA LYS A 219 26.28 10.55 -3.08
C LYS A 219 26.40 10.92 -4.56
N ILE A 220 25.78 10.14 -5.46
CA ILE A 220 25.77 10.45 -6.90
C ILE A 220 24.87 11.67 -7.15
N LEU A 221 23.66 11.70 -6.55
CA LEU A 221 22.76 12.85 -6.66
C LEU A 221 23.38 14.13 -6.11
N ASP A 222 23.98 14.06 -4.91
CA ASP A 222 24.67 15.20 -4.31
C ASP A 222 25.84 15.66 -5.17
N GLY A 223 26.57 14.71 -5.78
CA GLY A 223 27.65 15.02 -6.71
C GLY A 223 27.18 15.70 -7.99
N ILE A 224 26.04 15.29 -8.55
CA ILE A 224 25.40 15.93 -9.70
C ILE A 224 24.97 17.36 -9.34
N PHE A 225 24.35 17.56 -8.17
CA PHE A 225 23.96 18.89 -7.73
C PHE A 225 25.16 19.79 -7.49
N GLN A 226 26.24 19.26 -6.94
CA GLN A 226 27.51 19.99 -6.78
C GLN A 226 28.12 20.35 -8.15
N LEU A 227 28.15 19.41 -9.10
CA LEU A 227 28.65 19.64 -10.46
C LEU A 227 27.84 20.68 -11.21
N ALA A 228 26.50 20.67 -11.02
CA ALA A 228 25.61 21.66 -11.61
C ALA A 228 25.69 23.04 -10.97
N GLY A 229 26.28 23.16 -9.77
CA GLY A 229 26.40 24.42 -9.04
C GLY A 229 25.15 24.76 -8.19
N VAL A 230 24.42 23.76 -7.71
CA VAL A 230 23.28 23.98 -6.80
C VAL A 230 23.79 24.48 -5.46
N PRO A 231 23.29 25.62 -4.93
CA PRO A 231 23.63 26.09 -3.60
C PRO A 231 23.23 25.08 -2.52
N ALA A 232 24.06 24.91 -1.48
CA ALA A 232 23.85 23.88 -0.45
C ALA A 232 22.46 23.98 0.22
N GLU A 233 21.98 25.20 0.48
CA GLU A 233 20.66 25.48 1.06
C GLU A 233 19.50 25.12 0.13
N LYS A 234 19.73 25.02 -1.17
CA LYS A 234 18.72 24.66 -2.18
C LYS A 234 18.73 23.16 -2.55
N THR A 235 19.74 22.40 -2.15
CA THR A 235 19.87 20.96 -2.48
C THR A 235 18.59 20.19 -2.14
N ARG A 236 18.05 20.38 -0.93
CA ARG A 236 16.84 19.71 -0.46
C ARG A 236 15.57 20.08 -1.23
N PRO A 237 15.22 21.38 -1.41
CA PRO A 237 14.10 21.78 -2.26
C PRO A 237 14.22 21.27 -3.70
N ILE A 238 15.42 21.31 -4.29
CA ILE A 238 15.64 20.86 -5.67
C ILE A 238 15.48 19.34 -5.78
N SER A 239 15.99 18.57 -4.82
CA SER A 239 15.76 17.11 -4.77
C SER A 239 14.28 16.77 -4.72
N SER A 240 13.49 17.51 -3.94
CA SER A 240 12.03 17.33 -3.87
C SER A 240 11.32 17.64 -5.19
N ALA A 241 11.86 18.55 -6.01
CA ALA A 241 11.35 18.78 -7.36
C ALA A 241 11.71 17.64 -8.31
N VAL A 242 12.97 17.17 -8.28
CA VAL A 242 13.45 16.06 -9.11
C VAL A 242 12.64 14.78 -8.85
N ASP A 243 12.27 14.48 -7.61
CA ASP A 243 11.45 13.30 -7.26
C ASP A 243 10.07 13.27 -7.95
N LYS A 244 9.60 14.42 -8.46
CA LYS A 244 8.33 14.50 -9.18
C LYS A 244 8.42 14.05 -10.64
N LEU A 245 9.63 13.77 -11.16
CA LEU A 245 9.83 13.31 -12.54
C LEU A 245 9.16 11.96 -12.85
N ASP A 246 8.82 11.18 -11.85
CA ASP A 246 8.02 9.98 -12.02
C ASP A 246 6.54 10.26 -12.37
N LYS A 247 6.08 11.51 -12.16
CA LYS A 247 4.68 11.93 -12.31
C LYS A 247 4.49 13.13 -13.24
N LEU A 248 5.51 13.97 -13.35
CA LEU A 248 5.46 15.22 -14.11
C LEU A 248 6.51 15.22 -15.23
N PRO A 249 6.21 15.86 -16.37
CA PRO A 249 7.19 16.05 -17.43
C PRO A 249 8.30 17.00 -16.98
N TRP A 250 9.48 16.88 -17.61
CA TRP A 250 10.65 17.71 -17.30
C TRP A 250 10.36 19.22 -17.30
N ALA A 251 9.56 19.69 -18.26
CA ALA A 251 9.23 21.11 -18.36
C ALA A 251 8.57 21.68 -17.10
N ASP A 252 7.67 20.90 -16.47
CA ASP A 252 6.98 21.32 -15.25
C ASP A 252 7.94 21.25 -14.04
N VAL A 253 8.77 20.22 -13.95
CA VAL A 253 9.80 20.10 -12.89
C VAL A 253 10.85 21.21 -13.02
N LYS A 254 11.33 21.50 -14.23
CA LYS A 254 12.24 22.64 -14.49
C LYS A 254 11.62 23.96 -14.07
N LYS A 255 10.34 24.18 -14.40
CA LYS A 255 9.61 25.38 -14.00
C LYS A 255 9.50 25.50 -12.47
N GLU A 256 9.22 24.40 -11.77
CA GLU A 256 9.20 24.40 -10.30
C GLU A 256 10.57 24.77 -9.74
N MET A 257 11.66 24.17 -10.25
CA MET A 257 13.01 24.47 -9.78
C MET A 257 13.41 25.92 -10.00
N THR A 258 13.09 26.48 -11.16
CA THR A 258 13.53 27.84 -11.54
C THR A 258 12.61 28.93 -10.98
N VAL A 259 11.28 28.82 -11.20
CA VAL A 259 10.32 29.86 -10.84
C VAL A 259 9.95 29.81 -9.35
N GLU A 260 9.65 28.63 -8.82
CA GLU A 260 9.16 28.52 -7.44
C GLU A 260 10.29 28.43 -6.43
N LYS A 261 11.40 27.72 -6.76
CA LYS A 261 12.55 27.50 -5.87
C LYS A 261 13.73 28.41 -6.19
N GLY A 262 13.61 29.26 -7.24
CA GLY A 262 14.56 30.29 -7.58
C GLY A 262 15.94 29.76 -7.98
N LEU A 263 16.02 28.58 -8.62
CA LEU A 263 17.27 28.05 -9.16
C LEU A 263 17.58 28.71 -10.49
N ASP A 264 18.86 28.94 -10.76
CA ASP A 264 19.30 29.41 -12.07
C ASP A 264 18.92 28.43 -13.19
N GLU A 265 18.51 28.95 -14.34
CA GLU A 265 18.03 28.11 -15.45
C GLU A 265 19.13 27.23 -16.04
N ALA A 266 20.35 27.71 -16.16
CA ALA A 266 21.48 26.93 -16.66
C ALA A 266 21.85 25.80 -15.71
N VAL A 267 21.71 26.02 -14.39
CA VAL A 267 21.90 25.00 -13.36
C VAL A 267 20.82 23.93 -13.46
N ALA A 268 19.57 24.33 -13.66
CA ALA A 268 18.46 23.40 -13.88
C ALA A 268 18.66 22.53 -15.13
N ASP A 269 19.08 23.14 -16.25
CA ASP A 269 19.37 22.40 -17.49
C ASP A 269 20.47 21.38 -17.30
N LYS A 270 21.54 21.73 -16.57
CA LYS A 270 22.63 20.80 -16.25
C LYS A 270 22.17 19.63 -15.39
N ILE A 271 21.28 19.83 -14.44
CA ILE A 271 20.64 18.75 -13.69
C ILE A 271 19.85 17.84 -14.65
N GLY A 272 19.11 18.44 -15.60
CA GLY A 272 18.30 17.73 -16.58
C GLY A 272 19.06 16.74 -17.45
N GLU A 273 20.36 17.00 -17.75
CA GLU A 273 21.23 16.09 -18.51
C GLU A 273 21.41 14.74 -17.81
N TYR A 274 21.38 14.73 -16.49
CA TYR A 274 21.62 13.53 -15.67
C TYR A 274 20.33 12.85 -15.23
N VAL A 275 19.37 13.60 -14.70
CA VAL A 275 18.16 13.03 -14.05
C VAL A 275 17.23 12.30 -15.01
N GLY A 276 17.39 12.50 -16.33
CA GLY A 276 16.72 11.73 -17.37
C GLY A 276 17.32 10.33 -17.63
N LEU A 277 18.51 10.05 -17.08
CA LEU A 277 19.19 8.76 -17.31
C LEU A 277 18.56 7.66 -16.49
N LYS A 278 18.11 6.60 -17.14
CA LYS A 278 17.57 5.39 -16.51
C LYS A 278 17.73 4.19 -17.43
N GLY A 279 17.82 3.01 -16.84
CA GLY A 279 17.93 1.75 -17.60
C GLY A 279 18.60 0.63 -16.81
N PRO A 280 19.09 -0.42 -17.52
CA PRO A 280 19.84 -1.50 -16.90
C PRO A 280 21.05 -0.96 -16.12
N GLY A 281 21.22 -1.44 -14.88
CA GLY A 281 22.22 -0.90 -13.95
C GLY A 281 23.63 -0.75 -14.53
N PRO A 282 24.23 -1.81 -15.12
CA PRO A 282 25.58 -1.75 -15.67
C PRO A 282 25.76 -0.74 -16.82
N GLU A 283 24.73 -0.57 -17.67
CA GLU A 283 24.78 0.34 -18.82
C GLU A 283 24.79 1.80 -18.37
N VAL A 284 23.88 2.16 -17.45
CA VAL A 284 23.81 3.51 -16.90
C VAL A 284 25.06 3.82 -16.09
N LEU A 285 25.56 2.84 -15.30
CA LEU A 285 26.79 2.99 -14.55
C LEU A 285 27.99 3.31 -15.47
N GLN A 286 28.18 2.55 -16.54
CA GLN A 286 29.25 2.77 -17.51
C GLN A 286 29.17 4.18 -18.11
N LYS A 287 27.96 4.64 -18.45
CA LYS A 287 27.75 5.98 -19.00
C LYS A 287 28.17 7.07 -18.00
N LEU A 288 27.77 6.94 -16.73
CA LEU A 288 28.14 7.88 -15.68
C LEU A 288 29.64 7.85 -15.36
N GLN A 289 30.27 6.67 -15.38
CA GLN A 289 31.73 6.53 -15.16
C GLN A 289 32.56 7.09 -16.31
N SER A 290 32.02 7.17 -17.53
CA SER A 290 32.72 7.78 -18.68
C SER A 290 32.66 9.30 -18.70
N ASP A 291 31.86 9.93 -17.80
CA ASP A 291 31.78 11.39 -17.65
C ASP A 291 32.91 11.89 -16.74
N GLU A 292 33.95 12.47 -17.36
CA GLU A 292 35.13 12.98 -16.64
C GLU A 292 34.77 14.08 -15.63
N ALA A 293 33.79 14.93 -15.95
CA ALA A 293 33.37 16.02 -15.05
C ALA A 293 32.70 15.46 -13.81
N LEU A 294 31.82 14.48 -13.95
CA LEU A 294 31.18 13.80 -12.83
C LEU A 294 32.20 12.99 -12.00
N MET A 295 33.10 12.29 -12.65
CA MET A 295 34.17 11.51 -12.00
C MET A 295 35.20 12.41 -11.29
N GLY A 296 35.27 13.69 -11.63
CA GLY A 296 36.02 14.72 -10.91
C GLY A 296 35.43 15.10 -9.55
N ILE A 297 34.14 14.76 -9.29
CA ILE A 297 33.47 15.05 -8.01
C ILE A 297 33.66 13.85 -7.07
N PRO A 298 34.38 14.01 -5.92
CA PRO A 298 34.71 12.90 -5.02
C PRO A 298 33.48 12.11 -4.52
N LEU A 299 32.38 12.81 -4.20
CA LEU A 299 31.13 12.16 -3.76
C LEU A 299 30.54 11.28 -4.86
N ALA A 300 30.42 11.80 -6.08
CA ALA A 300 29.89 11.03 -7.20
C ALA A 300 30.75 9.80 -7.49
N LYS A 301 32.08 9.98 -7.54
CA LYS A 301 33.05 8.90 -7.75
C LYS A 301 32.88 7.79 -6.71
N GLN A 302 32.72 8.13 -5.42
CA GLN A 302 32.51 7.16 -4.36
C GLN A 302 31.16 6.45 -4.54
N GLY A 303 30.07 7.17 -4.83
CA GLY A 303 28.77 6.57 -5.06
C GLY A 303 28.75 5.62 -6.28
N LEU A 304 29.46 5.97 -7.35
CA LEU A 304 29.60 5.12 -8.54
C LEU A 304 30.39 3.84 -8.24
N ALA A 305 31.44 3.92 -7.40
CA ALA A 305 32.17 2.76 -6.92
C ALA A 305 31.30 1.83 -6.06
N ASP A 306 30.48 2.41 -5.16
CA ASP A 306 29.53 1.67 -4.35
C ASP A 306 28.51 0.93 -5.27
N MET A 307 27.98 1.59 -6.31
CA MET A 307 27.06 0.97 -7.27
C MET A 307 27.69 -0.15 -8.10
N GLU A 308 28.96 -0.04 -8.45
CA GLU A 308 29.69 -1.10 -9.16
C GLU A 308 29.78 -2.38 -8.32
N ILE A 309 30.11 -2.23 -7.03
CA ILE A 309 30.13 -3.35 -6.08
C ILE A 309 28.72 -3.94 -5.95
N LEU A 310 27.71 -3.09 -5.78
CA LEU A 310 26.33 -3.50 -5.63
C LEU A 310 25.84 -4.34 -6.82
N PHE A 311 26.05 -3.90 -8.06
CA PHE A 311 25.61 -4.64 -9.25
C PHE A 311 26.29 -6.00 -9.38
N ARG A 312 27.56 -6.10 -8.98
CA ARG A 312 28.27 -7.37 -8.92
C ARG A 312 27.62 -8.33 -7.91
N TYR A 313 27.22 -7.85 -6.73
CA TYR A 313 26.55 -8.68 -5.72
C TYR A 313 25.11 -9.05 -6.11
N LEU A 314 24.36 -8.12 -6.72
CA LEU A 314 23.01 -8.39 -7.22
C LEU A 314 23.00 -9.45 -8.34
N LYS A 315 24.07 -9.52 -9.13
CA LYS A 315 24.27 -10.60 -10.11
C LYS A 315 24.45 -11.95 -9.41
N VAL A 316 25.20 -12.02 -8.31
CA VAL A 316 25.36 -13.24 -7.51
C VAL A 316 24.02 -13.68 -6.91
N TYR A 317 23.20 -12.74 -6.46
CA TYR A 317 21.86 -13.01 -5.93
C TYR A 317 20.79 -13.28 -7.00
N ASN A 318 21.13 -13.23 -8.30
CA ASN A 318 20.21 -13.43 -9.43
C ASN A 318 18.99 -12.50 -9.40
N VAL A 319 19.18 -11.22 -9.07
CA VAL A 319 18.12 -10.20 -9.03
C VAL A 319 18.48 -8.93 -9.81
N LEU A 320 19.62 -8.89 -10.47
CA LEU A 320 20.08 -7.72 -11.21
C LEU A 320 19.13 -7.32 -12.34
N ASP A 321 18.49 -8.27 -12.98
CA ASP A 321 17.49 -8.08 -14.05
C ASP A 321 16.22 -7.35 -13.59
N LYS A 322 15.92 -7.37 -12.31
CA LYS A 322 14.81 -6.64 -11.71
C LYS A 322 15.14 -5.16 -11.39
N MET A 323 16.42 -4.78 -11.51
CA MET A 323 16.90 -3.45 -11.13
C MET A 323 16.92 -2.49 -12.32
N SER A 324 16.43 -1.28 -12.09
CA SER A 324 16.59 -0.13 -12.98
C SER A 324 17.37 0.97 -12.27
N PHE A 325 18.54 1.31 -12.78
CA PHE A 325 19.29 2.45 -12.27
C PHE A 325 18.63 3.72 -12.82
N ASP A 326 18.00 4.50 -11.94
CA ASP A 326 17.13 5.61 -12.29
C ASP A 326 17.58 6.89 -11.56
N MET A 327 18.20 7.80 -12.30
CA MET A 327 18.75 9.04 -11.75
C MET A 327 17.66 10.04 -11.33
N SER A 328 16.40 9.83 -11.74
CA SER A 328 15.27 10.64 -11.28
C SER A 328 14.81 10.26 -9.87
N LEU A 329 15.19 9.09 -9.36
CA LEU A 329 14.84 8.66 -8.00
C LEU A 329 15.62 9.50 -6.98
N ALA A 330 14.95 10.48 -6.39
CA ALA A 330 15.53 11.43 -5.44
C ALA A 330 14.83 11.40 -4.06
N ARG A 331 14.04 10.37 -3.80
CA ARG A 331 13.15 10.20 -2.67
C ARG A 331 13.87 9.97 -1.34
N GLY A 332 13.25 10.39 -0.23
CA GLY A 332 13.71 10.06 1.13
C GLY A 332 15.04 10.70 1.52
N LEU A 333 15.35 11.88 0.99
CA LEU A 333 16.66 12.51 1.13
C LEU A 333 17.02 12.99 2.54
N ASP A 334 16.08 13.01 3.48
CA ASP A 334 16.32 13.63 4.77
C ASP A 334 17.22 12.81 5.69
N TYR A 335 17.15 11.49 5.63
CA TYR A 335 17.98 10.61 6.47
C TYR A 335 18.77 9.54 5.67
N TYR A 336 18.56 9.38 4.36
CA TYR A 336 19.35 8.43 3.58
C TYR A 336 20.75 8.96 3.28
N THR A 337 21.75 8.06 3.41
CA THR A 337 23.19 8.39 3.29
C THR A 337 23.89 7.66 2.14
N GLY A 338 23.24 6.63 1.59
CA GLY A 338 23.81 5.75 0.56
C GLY A 338 22.81 5.42 -0.52
N ILE A 339 22.65 4.13 -0.79
CA ILE A 339 21.67 3.62 -1.75
C ILE A 339 20.24 3.98 -1.33
N ILE A 340 19.42 4.30 -2.32
CA ILE A 340 17.97 4.48 -2.21
C ILE A 340 17.28 3.64 -3.28
N TYR A 341 16.11 3.11 -2.96
CA TYR A 341 15.36 2.29 -3.91
C TYR A 341 13.85 2.32 -3.65
N GLU A 342 13.11 2.04 -4.72
CA GLU A 342 11.67 1.81 -4.64
C GLU A 342 11.23 0.73 -5.64
N ALA A 343 10.33 -0.12 -5.23
CA ALA A 343 9.69 -1.09 -6.10
C ALA A 343 8.40 -0.50 -6.69
N ILE A 344 8.27 -0.60 -8.00
CA ILE A 344 7.09 -0.19 -8.75
C ILE A 344 6.50 -1.38 -9.51
N HIS A 345 5.19 -1.39 -9.64
CA HIS A 345 4.43 -2.35 -10.42
C HIS A 345 3.82 -1.67 -11.64
N GLU A 346 3.41 -2.40 -12.67
CA GLU A 346 2.73 -1.82 -13.84
C GLU A 346 1.49 -0.96 -13.49
N SER A 347 0.84 -1.26 -12.35
CA SER A 347 -0.28 -0.47 -11.81
C SER A 347 0.15 0.76 -11.03
N SER A 348 1.45 0.97 -10.79
CA SER A 348 1.98 2.11 -10.02
C SER A 348 1.86 3.42 -10.79
N ALA A 349 1.98 3.37 -12.12
CA ALA A 349 1.81 4.55 -12.96
C ALA A 349 0.32 4.91 -13.16
N PRO A 350 -0.02 6.21 -13.24
CA PRO A 350 -1.36 6.62 -13.65
C PRO A 350 -1.73 6.06 -15.03
N PRO A 351 -3.01 5.75 -15.29
CA PRO A 351 -3.45 5.23 -16.58
C PRO A 351 -3.08 6.12 -17.78
N SER A 352 -3.02 7.44 -17.58
CA SER A 352 -2.64 8.43 -18.60
C SER A 352 -1.19 8.31 -19.08
N LEU A 353 -0.29 7.71 -18.29
CA LEU A 353 1.11 7.51 -18.65
C LEU A 353 1.38 6.13 -19.27
N LYS A 354 0.44 5.21 -19.24
CA LYS A 354 0.57 3.86 -19.84
C LYS A 354 0.53 3.86 -21.37
N THR A 355 0.12 4.95 -21.99
CA THR A 355 -0.01 5.09 -23.45
C THR A 355 1.21 5.73 -24.14
N ILE A 356 2.27 6.03 -23.40
CA ILE A 356 3.52 6.51 -24.00
C ILE A 356 4.39 5.29 -24.29
N PRO A 357 4.60 4.90 -25.56
CA PRO A 357 5.58 3.85 -25.89
C PRO A 357 6.94 4.29 -25.37
N SER A 358 7.74 3.36 -24.85
CA SER A 358 9.15 3.58 -24.52
C SER A 358 9.85 4.18 -25.75
N VAL A 359 10.23 5.45 -25.67
CA VAL A 359 10.87 6.18 -26.75
C VAL A 359 12.28 5.62 -26.95
N PRO A 360 12.65 5.20 -28.16
CA PRO A 360 14.07 5.01 -28.51
C PRO A 360 14.80 6.36 -28.45
N ALA A 361 16.08 6.33 -28.14
CA ALA A 361 16.96 7.48 -27.99
C ALA A 361 16.85 8.48 -29.17
N PRO A 362 17.15 9.77 -28.95
CA PRO A 362 16.75 10.86 -29.82
C PRO A 362 17.53 10.90 -31.14
N SER A 363 16.83 10.83 -32.25
CA SER A 363 17.28 11.35 -33.52
C SER A 363 16.29 12.42 -33.99
N SER A 364 16.83 13.64 -34.09
CA SER A 364 16.37 14.80 -34.85
C SER A 364 14.88 15.23 -34.81
N ILE A 365 14.74 16.45 -34.39
CA ILE A 365 13.60 17.37 -34.44
C ILE A 365 12.96 17.40 -35.83
N ASN A 366 11.62 17.25 -35.89
CA ASN A 366 10.79 17.89 -36.87
C ASN A 366 9.49 18.34 -36.22
N THR A 367 9.27 19.67 -36.28
CA THR A 367 8.06 20.40 -35.93
C THR A 367 6.98 20.18 -36.98
N ASP A 368 5.73 20.25 -36.53
CA ASP A 368 4.45 20.41 -37.23
C ASP A 368 3.58 19.16 -37.45
N ALA A 369 2.56 19.07 -36.57
CA ALA A 369 1.21 18.70 -36.96
C ALA A 369 0.18 18.85 -35.80
N PRO A 370 -1.10 19.15 -36.10
CA PRO A 370 -2.03 19.73 -35.12
C PRO A 370 -2.74 18.72 -34.24
N SER A 371 -3.07 19.16 -33.02
CA SER A 371 -3.76 18.43 -31.97
C SER A 371 -5.20 18.06 -32.35
N SER A 372 -5.48 16.76 -32.46
CA SER A 372 -6.83 16.21 -32.40
C SER A 372 -7.12 15.65 -31.01
N LYS A 373 -8.09 16.22 -30.30
CA LYS A 373 -8.58 15.75 -28.99
C LYS A 373 -9.28 14.39 -29.15
N PRO A 374 -8.94 13.37 -28.34
CA PRO A 374 -9.72 12.14 -28.31
C PRO A 374 -11.04 12.38 -27.56
N LYS A 375 -12.15 11.93 -28.14
CA LYS A 375 -13.46 11.89 -27.49
C LYS A 375 -13.45 10.87 -26.34
N SER A 376 -13.64 11.35 -25.10
CA SER A 376 -13.79 10.53 -23.91
C SER A 376 -15.15 9.84 -23.91
N SER A 377 -15.15 8.49 -23.85
CA SER A 377 -16.31 7.71 -23.42
C SER A 377 -16.51 7.97 -21.92
N LYS A 378 -17.65 8.49 -21.53
CA LYS A 378 -18.06 8.72 -20.13
C LYS A 378 -18.30 7.38 -19.43
N SER A 379 -17.29 6.82 -18.75
CA SER A 379 -17.54 5.96 -17.62
C SER A 379 -17.88 6.85 -16.42
N ALA A 380 -18.85 6.47 -15.59
CA ALA A 380 -19.25 7.22 -14.42
C ALA A 380 -18.03 7.43 -13.51
N ALA A 381 -17.58 8.67 -13.37
CA ALA A 381 -16.45 9.06 -12.53
C ALA A 381 -16.85 8.80 -11.07
N THR A 382 -16.16 7.87 -10.40
CA THR A 382 -16.20 7.68 -8.96
C THR A 382 -15.28 8.73 -8.32
N THR A 383 -15.79 9.95 -8.19
CA THR A 383 -15.13 10.98 -7.38
C THR A 383 -15.32 10.68 -5.90
N ASN A 384 -14.23 10.63 -5.12
CA ASN A 384 -14.30 10.52 -3.67
C ASN A 384 -14.87 11.81 -3.04
N GLU A 385 -15.09 11.81 -1.71
CA GLU A 385 -15.60 12.98 -0.94
C GLU A 385 -14.76 14.26 -1.13
N ASP A 386 -13.51 14.15 -1.60
CA ASP A 386 -12.58 15.25 -1.86
C ASP A 386 -12.54 15.68 -3.34
N GLY A 387 -13.40 15.12 -4.18
CA GLY A 387 -13.48 15.45 -5.61
C GLY A 387 -12.36 14.84 -6.47
N ILE A 388 -11.58 13.88 -5.95
CA ILE A 388 -10.54 13.18 -6.69
C ILE A 388 -11.16 12.02 -7.45
N ASP A 389 -10.92 11.98 -8.76
CA ASP A 389 -11.21 10.81 -9.59
C ASP A 389 -10.13 9.73 -9.35
N GLU A 390 -10.44 8.75 -8.49
CA GLU A 390 -9.51 7.67 -8.15
C GLU A 390 -9.08 6.80 -9.34
N SER A 391 -9.83 6.85 -10.45
CA SER A 391 -9.49 6.10 -11.67
C SER A 391 -8.24 6.66 -12.36
N THR A 392 -7.93 7.94 -12.14
CA THR A 392 -6.79 8.64 -12.75
C THR A 392 -5.49 8.47 -11.96
N VAL A 393 -5.55 7.92 -10.74
CA VAL A 393 -4.41 7.78 -9.83
C VAL A 393 -3.84 6.36 -9.90
N GLY A 394 -2.52 6.23 -9.98
CA GLY A 394 -1.81 4.95 -9.87
C GLY A 394 -1.65 4.48 -8.41
N VAL A 395 -1.31 3.21 -8.22
CA VAL A 395 -1.03 2.64 -6.89
C VAL A 395 0.20 3.29 -6.22
N GLY A 396 1.15 3.79 -7.02
CA GLY A 396 2.43 4.30 -6.52
C GLY A 396 3.42 3.18 -6.18
N SER A 397 4.52 3.53 -5.51
CA SER A 397 5.54 2.56 -5.09
C SER A 397 5.00 1.59 -4.05
N ILE A 398 5.23 0.29 -4.26
CA ILE A 398 4.74 -0.80 -3.39
C ILE A 398 5.68 -1.10 -2.22
N ALA A 399 6.95 -0.83 -2.39
CA ALA A 399 7.97 -0.90 -1.35
C ALA A 399 9.04 0.16 -1.61
N ALA A 400 9.70 0.61 -0.56
CA ALA A 400 10.80 1.57 -0.66
C ALA A 400 11.78 1.40 0.50
N GLY A 401 13.01 1.85 0.32
CA GLY A 401 14.03 1.77 1.35
C GLY A 401 15.34 2.43 0.97
N GLY A 402 16.35 2.19 1.76
CA GLY A 402 17.70 2.71 1.54
C GLY A 402 18.60 2.59 2.77
N ARG A 403 19.83 3.12 2.65
CA ARG A 403 20.83 3.18 3.72
C ARG A 403 20.73 4.50 4.49
N TYR A 404 20.73 4.42 5.84
CA TYR A 404 20.56 5.56 6.74
C TYR A 404 21.52 5.49 7.95
N ASP A 405 22.80 5.70 7.71
CA ASP A 405 23.87 5.47 8.67
C ASP A 405 23.88 6.46 9.84
N ASN A 406 23.35 7.67 9.66
CA ASN A 406 23.43 8.74 10.66
C ASN A 406 22.27 8.75 11.65
N LEU A 407 21.16 8.07 11.35
CA LEU A 407 19.91 8.23 12.10
C LEU A 407 20.02 7.74 13.55
N VAL A 408 20.71 6.63 13.78
CA VAL A 408 20.97 6.09 15.13
C VAL A 408 21.87 7.04 15.94
N GLY A 409 22.94 7.53 15.31
CA GLY A 409 23.87 8.49 15.93
C GLY A 409 23.19 9.77 16.39
N MET A 410 22.25 10.31 15.60
CA MET A 410 21.48 11.51 15.99
C MET A 410 20.70 11.31 17.30
N PHE A 411 20.18 10.11 17.57
CA PHE A 411 19.51 9.81 18.84
C PHE A 411 20.51 9.60 19.99
N ALA A 412 21.65 8.98 19.73
CA ALA A 412 22.69 8.80 20.74
C ALA A 412 23.24 10.15 21.20
N GLU A 413 23.52 11.08 20.28
CA GLU A 413 23.96 12.45 20.59
C GLU A 413 22.94 13.21 21.44
N ALA A 414 21.66 13.12 21.12
CA ALA A 414 20.59 13.77 21.86
C ALA A 414 20.49 13.29 23.33
N THR A 415 21.00 12.10 23.66
CA THR A 415 21.05 11.56 25.02
C THR A 415 22.37 11.84 25.75
N GLY A 416 23.30 12.62 25.13
CA GLY A 416 24.62 12.92 25.70
C GLY A 416 25.59 11.73 25.71
N ARG A 417 25.24 10.63 25.06
CA ARG A 417 26.14 9.49 24.84
C ARG A 417 27.07 9.80 23.68
N LYS A 418 28.32 9.30 23.73
CA LYS A 418 29.21 9.38 22.57
C LYS A 418 28.54 8.71 21.39
N ALA A 419 28.36 9.43 20.28
CA ALA A 419 27.67 8.94 19.11
C ALA A 419 28.40 7.71 18.56
N GLU A 420 27.87 6.53 18.86
CA GLU A 420 28.27 5.32 18.17
C GLU A 420 27.41 5.27 16.89
N GLN A 421 28.04 5.52 15.75
CA GLN A 421 27.35 5.42 14.47
C GLN A 421 27.10 3.94 14.17
N VAL A 422 25.85 3.53 14.16
CA VAL A 422 25.44 2.21 13.73
C VAL A 422 24.85 2.33 12.32
N PRO A 423 25.58 1.89 11.28
CA PRO A 423 25.07 1.95 9.92
C PRO A 423 23.85 1.05 9.77
N CYS A 424 22.83 1.56 9.07
CA CYS A 424 21.57 0.85 8.87
C CYS A 424 21.15 0.87 7.41
N VAL A 425 20.57 -0.23 6.96
CA VAL A 425 19.91 -0.33 5.65
C VAL A 425 18.65 -1.15 5.80
N GLY A 426 17.56 -0.76 5.13
CA GLY A 426 16.30 -1.48 5.27
C GLY A 426 15.29 -1.18 4.18
N VAL A 427 14.25 -2.00 4.16
CA VAL A 427 13.13 -1.92 3.22
C VAL A 427 11.80 -1.96 3.95
N SER A 428 10.86 -1.15 3.49
CA SER A 428 9.47 -1.15 3.94
C SER A 428 8.53 -1.56 2.82
N VAL A 429 7.72 -2.59 3.04
CA VAL A 429 6.67 -3.04 2.11
C VAL A 429 5.32 -2.49 2.58
N GLY A 430 4.63 -1.76 1.69
CA GLY A 430 3.29 -1.22 1.95
C GLY A 430 2.20 -2.26 1.72
N VAL A 431 1.65 -2.81 2.78
CA VAL A 431 0.70 -3.94 2.73
C VAL A 431 -0.56 -3.62 1.95
N GLU A 432 -1.14 -2.44 2.13
CA GLU A 432 -2.38 -2.05 1.45
C GLU A 432 -2.21 -1.90 -0.06
N ARG A 433 -1.03 -1.48 -0.52
CA ARG A 433 -0.72 -1.39 -1.95
C ARG A 433 -0.54 -2.78 -2.57
N VAL A 434 0.20 -3.66 -1.91
CA VAL A 434 0.32 -5.07 -2.28
C VAL A 434 -1.05 -5.73 -2.30
N TYR A 435 -1.84 -5.55 -1.25
CA TYR A 435 -3.21 -6.05 -1.16
C TYR A 435 -4.08 -5.57 -2.34
N SER A 436 -4.03 -4.28 -2.69
CA SER A 436 -4.80 -3.72 -3.80
C SER A 436 -4.44 -4.38 -5.14
N ILE A 437 -3.15 -4.67 -5.37
CA ILE A 437 -2.68 -5.36 -6.58
C ILE A 437 -3.16 -6.81 -6.60
N MET A 438 -2.97 -7.55 -5.50
CA MET A 438 -3.41 -8.95 -5.38
C MET A 438 -4.93 -9.08 -5.53
N GLU A 439 -5.70 -8.17 -4.95
CA GLU A 439 -7.15 -8.13 -5.06
C GLU A 439 -7.60 -7.84 -6.50
N MET A 440 -6.94 -6.91 -7.20
CA MET A 440 -7.22 -6.63 -8.61
C MET A 440 -6.95 -7.85 -9.50
N ARG A 441 -5.82 -8.56 -9.28
CA ARG A 441 -5.48 -9.78 -10.03
C ARG A 441 -6.50 -10.88 -9.78
N ARG A 442 -6.86 -11.11 -8.53
CA ARG A 442 -7.85 -12.10 -8.13
C ARG A 442 -9.22 -11.85 -8.76
N ARG A 443 -9.70 -10.60 -8.77
CA ARG A 443 -10.97 -10.24 -9.43
C ARG A 443 -10.95 -10.51 -10.92
N LYS A 444 -9.81 -10.34 -11.59
CA LYS A 444 -9.63 -10.67 -13.01
C LYS A 444 -9.63 -12.18 -13.27
N GLY A 445 -9.15 -12.99 -12.33
CA GLY A 445 -9.10 -14.44 -12.39
C GLY A 445 -10.40 -15.14 -11.99
N GLU A 446 -11.45 -14.40 -11.59
CA GLU A 446 -12.75 -14.93 -11.10
C GLU A 446 -12.62 -15.93 -9.93
N GLU A 447 -11.53 -15.87 -9.17
CA GLU A 447 -11.31 -16.75 -8.03
C GLU A 447 -12.33 -16.48 -6.92
N LYS A 448 -13.06 -17.53 -6.52
CA LYS A 448 -13.98 -17.48 -5.37
C LYS A 448 -13.19 -17.30 -4.09
N VAL A 449 -13.50 -16.24 -3.35
CA VAL A 449 -12.77 -15.86 -2.13
C VAL A 449 -13.38 -16.53 -0.93
N ARG A 450 -12.54 -17.19 -0.17
CA ARG A 450 -12.92 -17.74 1.13
C ARG A 450 -12.75 -16.66 2.21
N GLY A 451 -13.81 -16.44 3.00
CA GLY A 451 -13.74 -15.58 4.19
C GLY A 451 -13.37 -16.33 5.47
N LYS A 452 -13.20 -17.66 5.35
CA LYS A 452 -12.88 -18.55 6.49
C LYS A 452 -11.83 -19.57 6.08
N GLU A 453 -11.01 -19.99 7.02
CA GLU A 453 -10.02 -21.07 6.86
C GLU A 453 -10.61 -22.44 7.18
N THR A 454 -11.93 -22.56 7.39
CA THR A 454 -12.61 -23.85 7.68
C THR A 454 -12.33 -24.84 6.56
N GLU A 455 -11.93 -26.04 6.91
CA GLU A 455 -11.51 -27.11 5.99
C GLU A 455 -12.60 -28.15 5.79
N VAL A 456 -13.35 -28.42 6.86
CA VAL A 456 -14.42 -29.43 6.87
C VAL A 456 -15.71 -28.84 7.43
N PHE A 457 -16.83 -29.09 6.75
CA PHE A 457 -18.16 -28.81 7.30
C PHE A 457 -18.85 -30.12 7.68
N VAL A 458 -19.24 -30.24 8.94
CA VAL A 458 -20.00 -31.42 9.42
C VAL A 458 -21.48 -31.20 9.17
N LEU A 459 -22.03 -31.99 8.28
CA LEU A 459 -23.41 -31.93 7.83
C LEU A 459 -24.21 -33.11 8.38
N GLY A 460 -25.28 -32.85 9.13
CA GLY A 460 -26.17 -33.88 9.66
C GLY A 460 -27.39 -34.07 8.78
N LEU A 461 -27.67 -35.32 8.38
CA LEU A 461 -28.88 -35.73 7.63
C LEU A 461 -29.74 -36.68 8.45
N GLY A 462 -31.04 -36.79 8.09
CA GLY A 462 -31.91 -37.81 8.64
C GLY A 462 -32.15 -37.72 10.16
N GLY A 463 -32.05 -36.52 10.75
CA GLY A 463 -32.29 -36.33 12.18
C GLY A 463 -31.11 -36.64 13.06
N VAL A 464 -29.88 -36.69 12.53
CA VAL A 464 -28.66 -36.84 13.36
C VAL A 464 -28.60 -35.73 14.39
N GLU A 465 -28.51 -36.15 15.66
CA GLU A 465 -28.49 -35.29 16.84
C GLU A 465 -27.35 -34.28 16.82
N LEU A 466 -27.56 -33.14 17.48
CA LEU A 466 -26.55 -32.07 17.56
C LEU A 466 -25.29 -32.59 18.26
N GLU A 467 -25.44 -33.37 19.31
CA GLU A 467 -24.36 -33.94 20.10
C GLU A 467 -23.45 -34.82 19.24
N LYS A 468 -24.00 -35.64 18.32
CA LYS A 468 -23.19 -36.44 17.39
C LYS A 468 -22.37 -35.60 16.42
N ARG A 469 -22.92 -34.47 15.95
CA ARG A 469 -22.17 -33.50 15.11
C ARG A 469 -21.08 -32.78 15.93
N MET A 470 -21.36 -32.49 17.21
CA MET A 470 -20.37 -31.92 18.12
C MET A 470 -19.23 -32.90 18.44
N GLU A 471 -19.55 -34.15 18.77
CA GLU A 471 -18.56 -35.23 18.99
C GLU A 471 -17.62 -35.39 17.79
N PHE A 472 -18.20 -35.46 16.59
CA PHE A 472 -17.43 -35.59 15.37
C PHE A 472 -16.57 -34.34 15.05
N ALA A 473 -17.10 -33.14 15.27
CA ALA A 473 -16.34 -31.90 15.12
C ALA A 473 -15.20 -31.81 16.14
N THR A 474 -15.42 -32.27 17.41
CA THR A 474 -14.39 -32.31 18.44
C THR A 474 -13.23 -33.21 18.02
N MET A 475 -13.53 -34.42 17.52
CA MET A 475 -12.51 -35.35 17.01
C MET A 475 -11.63 -34.67 15.91
N LEU A 476 -12.24 -33.90 15.02
CA LEU A 476 -11.50 -33.21 13.97
C LEU A 476 -10.70 -32.01 14.51
N TRP A 477 -11.24 -31.25 15.46
CA TRP A 477 -10.52 -30.17 16.13
C TRP A 477 -9.30 -30.66 16.92
N ASP A 478 -9.47 -31.75 17.67
CA ASP A 478 -8.37 -32.36 18.42
C ASP A 478 -7.25 -32.85 17.48
N ALA A 479 -7.61 -33.22 16.25
CA ALA A 479 -6.66 -33.58 15.22
C ALA A 479 -6.05 -32.37 14.47
N GLY A 480 -6.41 -31.15 14.83
CA GLY A 480 -5.95 -29.91 14.20
C GLY A 480 -6.62 -29.58 12.86
N ILE A 481 -7.78 -30.19 12.55
CA ILE A 481 -8.56 -29.93 11.33
C ILE A 481 -9.59 -28.83 11.62
N LYS A 482 -9.54 -27.72 10.87
CA LYS A 482 -10.44 -26.58 11.06
C LYS A 482 -11.85 -26.94 10.59
N THR A 483 -12.76 -27.13 11.54
CA THR A 483 -14.09 -27.73 11.30
C THR A 483 -15.20 -26.78 11.76
N SER A 484 -16.32 -26.81 11.07
CA SER A 484 -17.56 -26.15 11.49
C SER A 484 -18.78 -27.04 11.27
N PHE A 485 -19.88 -26.72 11.93
CA PHE A 485 -21.18 -27.39 11.79
C PHE A 485 -22.33 -26.39 12.02
N SER A 486 -23.56 -26.76 11.64
CA SER A 486 -24.73 -25.93 11.95
C SER A 486 -25.06 -25.95 13.45
N PRO A 487 -25.20 -24.79 14.13
CA PRO A 487 -25.53 -24.73 15.57
C PRO A 487 -26.99 -25.02 15.88
N LYS A 488 -27.83 -25.30 14.87
CA LYS A 488 -29.25 -25.64 15.06
C LYS A 488 -29.40 -27.11 15.46
N VAL A 489 -30.33 -27.40 16.38
CA VAL A 489 -30.67 -28.79 16.75
C VAL A 489 -31.15 -29.55 15.50
N ASN A 490 -32.11 -29.00 14.78
CA ASN A 490 -32.69 -29.59 13.57
C ASN A 490 -32.44 -28.72 12.32
N PRO A 491 -31.22 -28.72 11.75
CA PRO A 491 -30.91 -27.92 10.57
C PRO A 491 -31.47 -28.59 9.32
N LYS A 492 -32.09 -27.79 8.42
CA LYS A 492 -32.53 -28.29 7.12
C LYS A 492 -31.30 -28.56 6.23
N ALA A 493 -31.28 -29.71 5.53
CA ALA A 493 -30.18 -30.09 4.66
C ALA A 493 -29.80 -29.01 3.61
N PRO A 494 -30.76 -28.36 2.88
CA PRO A 494 -30.40 -27.31 1.93
C PRO A 494 -29.69 -26.11 2.58
N ALA A 495 -30.05 -25.76 3.82
CA ALA A 495 -29.41 -24.65 4.54
C ALA A 495 -27.97 -24.97 4.94
N GLN A 496 -27.69 -26.22 5.31
CA GLN A 496 -26.34 -26.68 5.63
C GLN A 496 -25.43 -26.70 4.40
N TRP A 497 -25.94 -27.21 3.26
CA TRP A 497 -25.26 -27.18 1.98
C TRP A 497 -24.96 -25.75 1.53
N LYS A 498 -25.95 -24.87 1.62
CA LYS A 498 -25.76 -23.46 1.28
C LYS A 498 -24.68 -22.81 2.14
N GLN A 499 -24.63 -23.09 3.44
CA GLN A 499 -23.59 -22.58 4.32
C GLN A 499 -22.20 -23.05 3.92
N ALA A 500 -22.04 -24.35 3.60
CA ALA A 500 -20.76 -24.90 3.15
C ALA A 500 -20.32 -24.29 1.81
N ASP A 501 -21.29 -24.06 0.88
CA ASP A 501 -21.04 -23.43 -0.42
C ASP A 501 -20.71 -21.93 -0.31
N ASP A 502 -21.47 -21.19 0.50
CA ASP A 502 -21.24 -19.75 0.70
C ASP A 502 -19.85 -19.50 1.32
N ASP A 503 -19.44 -20.33 2.30
CA ASP A 503 -18.13 -20.29 2.94
C ASP A 503 -17.01 -20.92 2.10
N ALA A 504 -17.33 -21.52 0.93
CA ALA A 504 -16.41 -22.23 0.04
C ALA A 504 -15.54 -23.27 0.78
N ILE A 505 -16.16 -24.08 1.66
CA ILE A 505 -15.48 -25.09 2.46
C ILE A 505 -15.11 -26.29 1.56
N PRO A 506 -13.83 -26.73 1.52
CA PRO A 506 -13.39 -27.74 0.55
C PRO A 506 -13.98 -29.14 0.78
N TYR A 507 -14.22 -29.52 2.02
CA TYR A 507 -14.74 -30.84 2.35
C TYR A 507 -16.01 -30.78 3.18
N VAL A 508 -16.96 -31.66 2.91
CA VAL A 508 -18.17 -31.87 3.72
C VAL A 508 -18.19 -33.27 4.25
N ALA A 509 -18.20 -33.43 5.59
CA ALA A 509 -18.40 -34.71 6.27
C ALA A 509 -19.91 -34.89 6.51
N ILE A 510 -20.52 -35.86 5.84
CA ILE A 510 -21.95 -36.13 5.90
C ILE A 510 -22.20 -37.23 6.93
N LEU A 511 -22.84 -36.87 8.03
CA LEU A 511 -23.31 -37.78 9.04
C LEU A 511 -24.77 -38.16 8.77
N ALA A 512 -25.08 -39.41 8.57
CA ALA A 512 -26.44 -39.90 8.45
C ALA A 512 -26.62 -41.18 9.32
N PRO A 513 -27.85 -41.47 9.81
CA PRO A 513 -28.07 -42.58 10.77
C PRO A 513 -27.57 -43.92 10.29
N LYS A 514 -27.68 -44.20 8.97
CA LYS A 514 -27.32 -45.48 8.36
C LYS A 514 -25.80 -45.68 8.35
N GLU A 515 -25.05 -44.65 7.98
CA GLU A 515 -23.60 -44.64 7.94
C GLU A 515 -23.03 -44.70 9.39
N LEU A 516 -23.59 -43.91 10.31
CA LEU A 516 -23.17 -43.93 11.72
C LEU A 516 -23.37 -45.29 12.37
N ALA A 517 -24.50 -46.00 12.05
CA ALA A 517 -24.73 -47.37 12.53
C ALA A 517 -23.71 -48.38 11.97
N ALA A 518 -23.15 -48.11 10.80
CA ALA A 518 -22.08 -48.89 10.17
C ALA A 518 -20.67 -48.46 10.61
N GLY A 519 -20.54 -47.45 11.48
CA GLY A 519 -19.25 -46.89 11.88
C GLY A 519 -18.53 -46.12 10.79
N THR A 520 -19.29 -45.60 9.81
CA THR A 520 -18.75 -44.87 8.65
C THR A 520 -19.31 -43.45 8.58
N VAL A 521 -18.66 -42.60 7.77
CA VAL A 521 -19.08 -41.25 7.43
C VAL A 521 -18.75 -41.01 5.95
N ARG A 522 -19.50 -40.16 5.31
CA ARG A 522 -19.26 -39.86 3.91
C ARG A 522 -18.55 -38.52 3.77
N ILE A 523 -17.37 -38.51 3.15
CA ILE A 523 -16.57 -37.30 2.89
C ILE A 523 -16.76 -36.89 1.43
N LYS A 524 -17.28 -35.70 1.22
CA LYS A 524 -17.47 -35.12 -0.10
C LYS A 524 -16.54 -33.92 -0.31
N GLU A 525 -15.77 -33.94 -1.38
CA GLU A 525 -14.99 -32.81 -1.83
C GLU A 525 -15.90 -31.83 -2.60
N GLN A 526 -15.86 -30.53 -2.24
CA GLN A 526 -16.56 -29.46 -2.93
C GLN A 526 -15.61 -28.82 -3.93
N VAL A 527 -15.44 -29.44 -5.09
CA VAL A 527 -14.74 -28.86 -6.24
C VAL A 527 -15.76 -28.06 -7.03
N GLY A 528 -15.39 -26.84 -7.49
CA GLY A 528 -16.28 -25.85 -8.10
C GLY A 528 -17.35 -26.39 -9.06
N LYS A 529 -18.30 -25.55 -9.45
CA LYS A 529 -19.54 -25.88 -10.19
C LYS A 529 -19.42 -26.77 -11.42
N ASP A 530 -18.19 -26.96 -11.95
CA ASP A 530 -17.92 -27.72 -13.20
C ASP A 530 -17.34 -29.12 -12.98
N ALA A 531 -17.03 -29.51 -11.73
CA ALA A 531 -16.56 -30.85 -11.44
C ALA A 531 -17.74 -31.80 -11.19
N ALA A 532 -18.22 -32.43 -12.24
CA ALA A 532 -19.16 -33.56 -12.22
C ALA A 532 -18.51 -34.85 -11.66
N GLY A 533 -17.63 -34.71 -10.66
CA GLY A 533 -16.98 -35.79 -9.95
C GLY A 533 -17.76 -36.16 -8.69
N ASP A 534 -18.13 -37.38 -8.58
CA ASP A 534 -18.76 -38.13 -7.49
C ASP A 534 -19.79 -37.37 -6.62
N ALA A 535 -21.04 -37.34 -7.13
CA ALA A 535 -22.19 -36.69 -6.47
C ALA A 535 -22.47 -37.21 -5.06
N LYS A 536 -21.92 -38.37 -4.66
CA LYS A 536 -22.25 -39.08 -3.41
C LYS A 536 -21.19 -38.96 -2.32
N GLY A 537 -19.94 -38.60 -2.64
CA GLY A 537 -18.82 -38.62 -1.69
C GLY A 537 -18.32 -40.03 -1.33
N GLU A 538 -17.10 -40.11 -0.79
CA GLU A 538 -16.41 -41.35 -0.45
C GLU A 538 -16.78 -41.78 0.98
N GLU A 539 -17.09 -43.07 1.16
CA GLU A 539 -17.42 -43.63 2.46
C GLU A 539 -16.14 -44.03 3.20
N VAL A 540 -15.92 -43.45 4.38
CA VAL A 540 -14.70 -43.62 5.19
C VAL A 540 -15.10 -44.07 6.59
N LYS A 541 -14.37 -45.03 7.19
CA LYS A 541 -14.58 -45.39 8.56
C LYS A 541 -14.23 -44.24 9.52
N ILE A 542 -15.02 -44.05 10.58
CA ILE A 542 -14.86 -42.91 11.49
C ILE A 542 -13.44 -42.92 12.10
N GLU A 543 -12.86 -44.07 12.42
CA GLU A 543 -11.50 -44.23 12.94
C GLU A 543 -10.40 -43.81 11.96
N GLU A 544 -10.67 -43.85 10.64
CA GLU A 544 -9.73 -43.52 9.56
C GLU A 544 -9.88 -42.06 9.03
N VAL A 545 -10.99 -41.38 9.38
CA VAL A 545 -11.35 -40.06 8.82
C VAL A 545 -10.27 -39.00 9.02
N VAL A 546 -9.64 -38.98 10.21
CA VAL A 546 -8.59 -38.00 10.53
C VAL A 546 -7.39 -38.20 9.59
N ALA A 547 -6.95 -39.42 9.42
CA ALA A 547 -5.83 -39.74 8.53
C ALA A 547 -6.17 -39.43 7.07
N TYR A 548 -7.37 -39.84 6.63
CA TYR A 548 -7.90 -39.54 5.30
C TYR A 548 -7.93 -38.03 5.01
N LEU A 549 -8.52 -37.22 5.90
CA LEU A 549 -8.62 -35.79 5.72
C LEU A 549 -7.24 -35.11 5.78
N LYS A 550 -6.32 -35.53 6.66
CA LYS A 550 -4.95 -35.00 6.68
C LYS A 550 -4.23 -35.25 5.35
N GLN A 551 -4.36 -36.44 4.79
CA GLN A 551 -3.80 -36.77 3.48
C GLN A 551 -4.40 -35.88 2.36
N LYS A 552 -5.72 -35.72 2.33
CA LYS A 552 -6.41 -34.86 1.35
C LYS A 552 -6.05 -33.37 1.49
N LEU A 553 -5.74 -32.91 2.72
CA LEU A 553 -5.29 -31.55 3.03
C LEU A 553 -3.77 -31.34 2.83
N GLY A 554 -3.04 -32.36 2.34
CA GLY A 554 -1.59 -32.29 2.14
C GLY A 554 -0.79 -32.19 3.45
N ARG A 555 -1.33 -32.74 4.55
CA ARG A 555 -0.67 -32.80 5.86
C ARG A 555 -0.29 -34.24 6.14
N ALA A 556 1.01 -34.49 6.34
CA ALA A 556 1.52 -35.80 6.78
C ALA A 556 1.19 -36.07 8.25
#